data_e573a0bbb7fa53b8ec6b7d65b3b9d3c3
#
_entry.id   e573a0bbb7fa53b8ec6b7d65b3b9d3c3
#
_cell.length_a   1.000
_cell.length_b   1.000
_cell.length_c   1.000
_cell.angle_alpha   90.00
_cell.angle_beta   90.00
_cell.angle_gamma   90.00
#
_symmetry.space_group_name_H-M   'P 1'
#
loop_
_entity.id
_entity.type
_entity.pdbx_description
1 polymer ?
#
loop_
_entity_poly.entity_id
_entity_poly.type
_entity_poly.pdbx_seq_one_letter_code
_entity_poly.pdbx_strand_id
1 'polypeptide(L)'
;MFEIDKERFGNFIAMLRKEKGYTQKELAQRLFISDKAVSKWETAASIPDTALLIPLADLLGVSVTELLMCERMKADESMDA
;
A
#
# COMPACT_ATOMS: atom_id res chain seq x y z
N MET A 1 -0.50 -17.87 12.21
CA MET A 1 -0.12 -17.51 10.83
C MET A 1 -0.46 -16.06 10.55
N PHE A 2 0.44 -15.36 9.88
CA PHE A 2 0.20 -13.96 9.57
C PHE A 2 -0.87 -13.81 8.49
N GLU A 3 -1.80 -12.89 8.72
CA GLU A 3 -2.82 -12.56 7.73
C GLU A 3 -2.92 -11.05 7.63
N ILE A 4 -3.08 -10.55 6.40
CA ILE A 4 -3.27 -9.13 6.19
C ILE A 4 -4.71 -8.77 6.53
N ASP A 5 -4.86 -7.73 7.36
CA ASP A 5 -6.18 -7.16 7.65
C ASP A 5 -6.59 -6.32 6.45
N LYS A 6 -7.55 -6.80 5.67
CA LYS A 6 -7.92 -6.16 4.42
C LYS A 6 -8.43 -4.74 4.60
N GLU A 7 -9.17 -4.49 5.67
CA GLU A 7 -9.68 -3.15 5.93
C GLU A 7 -8.56 -2.18 6.28
N ARG A 8 -7.67 -2.60 7.17
CA ARG A 8 -6.53 -1.76 7.52
C ARG A 8 -5.64 -1.52 6.31
N PHE A 9 -5.43 -2.57 5.52
CA PHE A 9 -4.61 -2.46 4.33
C PHE A 9 -5.21 -1.44 3.36
N GLY A 10 -6.51 -1.55 3.11
CA GLY A 10 -7.17 -0.63 2.18
C GLY A 10 -7.10 0.81 2.65
N ASN A 11 -7.36 1.04 3.93
CA ASN A 11 -7.26 2.38 4.50
C ASN A 11 -5.85 2.94 4.42
N PHE A 12 -4.87 2.10 4.70
CA PHE A 12 -3.46 2.49 4.66
C PHE A 12 -3.05 2.88 3.24
N ILE A 13 -3.43 2.06 2.25
CA ILE A 13 -3.14 2.33 0.84
C ILE A 13 -3.77 3.64 0.40
N ALA A 14 -5.04 3.86 0.75
CA ALA A 14 -5.74 5.08 0.37
C ALA A 14 -5.07 6.31 0.98
N MET A 15 -4.67 6.21 2.24
CA MET A 15 -3.98 7.30 2.91
C MET A 15 -2.66 7.64 2.21
N LEU A 16 -1.85 6.62 1.97
CA LEU A 16 -0.55 6.82 1.34
C LEU A 16 -0.71 7.36 -0.09
N ARG A 17 -1.67 6.83 -0.83
CA ARG A 17 -1.94 7.28 -2.18
C ARG A 17 -2.26 8.78 -2.21
N LYS A 18 -3.12 9.20 -1.29
CA LYS A 18 -3.53 10.59 -1.23
C LYS A 18 -2.37 11.49 -0.81
N GLU A 19 -1.53 11.00 0.09
CA GLU A 19 -0.34 11.75 0.49
C GLU A 19 0.60 11.99 -0.69
N LYS A 20 0.69 11.02 -1.58
CA LYS A 20 1.54 11.16 -2.77
C LYS A 20 0.86 11.94 -3.89
N GLY A 21 -0.42 12.26 -3.72
CA GLY A 21 -1.14 13.02 -4.73
C GLY A 21 -1.62 12.20 -5.91
N TYR A 22 -1.67 10.89 -5.79
CA TYR A 22 -2.16 10.03 -6.87
C TYR A 22 -3.67 9.84 -6.77
N THR A 23 -4.35 9.84 -7.92
CA THR A 23 -5.70 9.28 -7.99
C THR A 23 -5.58 7.75 -8.08
N GLN A 24 -6.70 7.05 -7.88
CA GLN A 24 -6.69 5.60 -8.06
C GLN A 24 -6.24 5.23 -9.46
N LYS A 25 -6.70 5.98 -10.44
CA LYS A 25 -6.36 5.73 -11.84
C LYS A 25 -4.86 5.94 -12.07
N GLU A 26 -4.30 7.00 -11.52
CA GLU A 26 -2.88 7.27 -11.68
C GLU A 26 -2.01 6.20 -11.06
N LEU A 27 -2.37 5.75 -9.86
CA LEU A 27 -1.64 4.67 -9.21
C LEU A 27 -1.71 3.40 -10.05
N ALA A 28 -2.91 3.08 -10.54
CA ALA A 28 -3.11 1.89 -11.37
C ALA A 28 -2.27 1.95 -12.64
N GLN A 29 -2.23 3.12 -13.28
CA GLN A 29 -1.44 3.28 -14.51
C GLN A 29 0.04 3.01 -14.25
N ARG A 30 0.55 3.46 -13.13
CA ARG A 30 1.98 3.26 -12.81
C ARG A 30 2.29 1.79 -12.49
N LEU A 31 1.27 1.04 -12.08
CA LEU A 31 1.43 -0.39 -11.79
C LEU A 31 1.02 -1.27 -12.97
N PHE A 32 0.56 -0.65 -14.07
CA PHE A 32 0.10 -1.39 -15.27
C PHE A 32 -1.07 -2.31 -14.97
N ILE A 33 -2.00 -1.83 -14.13
CA ILE A 33 -3.22 -2.57 -13.78
C ILE A 33 -4.43 -1.65 -13.96
N SER A 34 -5.62 -2.19 -13.76
CA SER A 34 -6.83 -1.38 -13.88
C SER A 34 -7.08 -0.61 -12.59
N ASP A 35 -7.77 0.52 -12.71
CA ASP A 35 -8.15 1.31 -11.52
C ASP A 35 -9.14 0.55 -10.65
N LYS A 36 -9.87 -0.39 -11.21
CA LYS A 36 -10.77 -1.24 -10.43
C LYS A 36 -10.01 -2.09 -9.42
N ALA A 37 -8.80 -2.52 -9.78
CA ALA A 37 -7.97 -3.29 -8.85
C ALA A 37 -7.61 -2.44 -7.63
N VAL A 38 -7.20 -1.20 -7.86
CA VAL A 38 -6.87 -0.31 -6.74
C VAL A 38 -8.10 -0.05 -5.88
N SER A 39 -9.23 0.17 -6.53
CA SER A 39 -10.48 0.39 -5.80
C SER A 39 -10.84 -0.81 -4.92
N LYS A 40 -10.63 -2.01 -5.42
CA LYS A 40 -10.92 -3.21 -4.64
C LYS A 40 -10.02 -3.31 -3.41
N TRP A 41 -8.75 -2.92 -3.55
CA TRP A 41 -7.86 -2.92 -2.40
C TRP A 41 -8.33 -1.93 -1.34
N GLU A 42 -8.72 -0.74 -1.77
CA GLU A 42 -9.10 0.32 -0.85
C GLU A 42 -10.45 0.06 -0.19
N THR A 43 -11.30 -0.77 -0.79
CA THR A 43 -12.59 -1.12 -0.21
C THR A 43 -12.58 -2.48 0.49
N ALA A 44 -11.41 -3.05 0.69
CA ALA A 44 -11.24 -4.32 1.38
C ALA A 44 -11.82 -5.52 0.64
N ALA A 45 -12.07 -5.39 -0.66
CA ALA A 45 -12.59 -6.49 -1.47
C ALA A 45 -11.50 -7.49 -1.83
N SER A 46 -10.26 -7.01 -1.96
CA SER A 46 -9.13 -7.89 -2.29
C SER A 46 -7.84 -7.23 -1.84
N ILE A 47 -6.74 -7.98 -1.95
CA ILE A 47 -5.39 -7.45 -1.70
C ILE A 47 -4.56 -7.69 -2.95
N PRO A 48 -3.46 -6.94 -3.11
CA PRO A 48 -2.63 -7.10 -4.30
C PRO A 48 -1.95 -8.46 -4.33
N ASP A 49 -1.65 -8.91 -5.54
CA ASP A 49 -0.78 -10.03 -5.74
C ASP A 49 0.59 -9.72 -5.14
N THR A 50 1.27 -10.77 -4.66
CA THR A 50 2.59 -10.61 -4.05
C THR A 50 3.55 -9.86 -4.96
N ALA A 51 3.48 -10.14 -6.26
CA ALA A 51 4.38 -9.51 -7.23
C ALA A 51 4.16 -7.99 -7.32
N LEU A 52 3.00 -7.50 -6.93
CA LEU A 52 2.70 -6.08 -6.97
C LEU A 52 3.12 -5.33 -5.71
N LEU A 53 3.39 -6.05 -4.64
CA LEU A 53 3.71 -5.41 -3.36
C LEU A 53 4.97 -4.56 -3.43
N ILE A 54 6.00 -5.04 -4.12
CA ILE A 54 7.26 -4.30 -4.21
C ILE A 54 7.08 -2.98 -4.97
N PRO A 55 6.56 -2.99 -6.21
CA PRO A 55 6.38 -1.71 -6.91
C PRO A 55 5.37 -0.80 -6.22
N LEU A 56 4.35 -1.38 -5.59
CA LEU A 56 3.38 -0.59 -4.85
C LEU A 56 4.05 0.14 -3.68
N ALA A 57 4.88 -0.58 -2.93
CA ALA A 57 5.61 0.02 -1.81
C ALA A 57 6.51 1.15 -2.29
N ASP A 58 7.22 0.94 -3.40
CA ASP A 58 8.09 1.95 -3.97
C ASP A 58 7.31 3.21 -4.33
N LEU A 59 6.17 3.05 -4.99
CA LEU A 59 5.36 4.19 -5.40
C LEU A 59 4.79 4.96 -4.22
N LEU A 60 4.46 4.24 -3.15
CA LEU A 60 3.87 4.86 -1.98
C LEU A 60 4.91 5.33 -0.96
N GLY A 61 6.18 5.02 -1.20
CA GLY A 61 7.25 5.52 -0.34
C GLY A 61 7.37 4.79 0.99
N VAL A 62 6.99 3.53 1.02
CA VAL A 62 7.08 2.70 2.24
C VAL A 62 7.74 1.38 1.88
N SER A 63 8.09 0.61 2.90
CA SER A 63 8.64 -0.73 2.69
C SER A 63 7.50 -1.74 2.51
N VAL A 64 7.83 -2.90 1.95
CA VAL A 64 6.85 -3.98 1.85
C VAL A 64 6.38 -4.39 3.24
N THR A 65 7.29 -4.43 4.21
CA THR A 65 6.93 -4.76 5.58
C THR A 65 5.89 -3.79 6.12
N GLU A 66 6.08 -2.49 5.86
CA GLU A 66 5.10 -1.50 6.30
C GLU A 66 3.74 -1.72 5.64
N LEU A 67 3.73 -2.10 4.36
CA LEU A 67 2.47 -2.42 3.70
C LEU A 67 1.77 -3.59 4.37
N LEU A 68 2.52 -4.64 4.66
CA LEU A 68 1.95 -5.84 5.26
C LEU A 68 1.44 -5.60 6.67
N MET A 69 2.15 -4.77 7.41
CA MET A 69 1.76 -4.43 8.78
C MET A 69 0.74 -3.31 8.85
N CYS A 70 0.50 -2.65 7.72
CA CYS A 70 -0.47 -1.56 7.58
C CYS A 70 -0.17 -0.40 8.51
N GLU A 71 1.11 -0.12 8.71
CA GLU A 71 1.51 1.03 9.51
C GLU A 71 2.94 1.42 9.17
N ARG A 72 3.24 2.70 9.34
CA ARG A 72 4.61 3.18 9.14
C ARG A 72 5.46 2.83 10.34
N MET A 73 6.70 2.47 10.06
CA MET A 73 7.66 2.16 11.10
C MET A 73 8.60 3.34 11.28
N LYS A 74 8.96 3.60 12.52
CA LYS A 74 9.87 4.69 12.86
C LYS A 74 11.26 4.12 13.08
N ALA A 75 11.77 3.48 12.05
CA ALA A 75 13.07 2.84 12.15
C ALA A 75 14.16 3.82 12.50
N ASP A 76 14.04 5.04 12.01
CA ASP A 76 15.07 6.06 12.24
C ASP A 76 15.26 6.37 13.70
N GLU A 77 14.18 6.40 14.44
CA GLU A 77 14.26 6.74 15.85
C GLU A 77 15.02 5.68 16.63
N SER A 78 14.81 4.43 16.28
CA SER A 78 15.51 3.36 16.96
C SER A 78 16.98 3.32 16.56
N MET A 79 17.30 3.79 15.39
CA MET A 79 18.68 3.79 14.92
C MET A 79 19.51 4.89 15.54
N ASP A 80 18.86 5.92 15.96
CA ASP A 80 19.55 7.07 16.50
C ASP A 80 20.02 6.90 17.93
N ALA A 81 19.65 5.86 18.54
CA ALA A 81 19.97 5.60 19.93
C ALA A 81 21.47 5.45 20.19
#